data_3b153713403564ae6c96ef4cf05ea3da
#
_entry.id   3b153713403564ae6c96ef4cf05ea3da
#
_cell.length_a   1.000
_cell.length_b   1.000
_cell.length_c   1.000
_cell.angle_alpha   90.00
_cell.angle_beta   90.00
_cell.angle_gamma   90.00
#
_symmetry.space_group_name_H-M   'P 1'
#
loop_
_entity.id
_entity.type
_entity.pdbx_description
1 polymer ?
#
loop_
_entity_poly.entity_id
_entity_poly.type
_entity_poly.pdbx_seq_one_letter_code
_entity_poly.pdbx_strand_id
1 'polypeptide(L)'
;MPLTEKVKFLARLQKLNRVQIPVEVRWRYKLEKGQILKVEVQPLDGFSASSEGFVARLLGDGRITIPWEVVWECHLGRSGCMLRVWLVLQ
;
A
#
# COMPACT_ATOMS: atom_id res chain seq x y z
N MET A 1 7.44 23.47 -9.87
CA MET A 1 7.66 22.03 -9.80
C MET A 1 6.65 21.40 -8.86
N PRO A 2 5.89 20.43 -9.34
CA PRO A 2 5.03 19.70 -8.41
C PRO A 2 5.89 18.93 -7.41
N LEU A 3 5.54 19.03 -6.15
CA LEU A 3 6.21 18.27 -5.11
C LEU A 3 5.58 16.89 -5.04
N THR A 4 6.42 15.86 -5.14
CA THR A 4 6.00 14.49 -4.92
C THR A 4 6.24 14.15 -3.47
N GLU A 5 5.19 13.77 -2.78
CA GLU A 5 5.28 13.43 -1.38
C GLU A 5 5.07 11.94 -1.19
N LYS A 6 5.93 11.32 -0.40
CA LYS A 6 5.79 9.92 -0.04
C LYS A 6 5.33 9.83 1.41
N VAL A 7 4.23 9.13 1.60
CA VAL A 7 3.67 8.89 2.93
C VAL A 7 3.92 7.44 3.29
N LYS A 8 4.60 7.21 4.40
CA LYS A 8 4.96 5.87 4.84
C LYS A 8 4.09 5.45 6.02
N PHE A 9 3.62 4.22 5.99
CA PHE A 9 2.95 3.62 7.15
C PHE A 9 3.16 2.12 7.13
N LEU A 10 2.91 1.50 8.28
CA LEU A 10 2.94 0.04 8.41
C LEU A 10 1.53 -0.48 8.32
N ALA A 11 1.36 -1.59 7.62
CA ALA A 11 0.05 -2.20 7.46
C ALA A 11 0.17 -3.71 7.44
N ARG A 12 -0.89 -4.37 7.85
CA ARG A 12 -0.97 -5.83 7.83
C ARG A 12 -1.74 -6.26 6.60
N LEU A 13 -1.19 -7.24 5.89
CA LEU A 13 -1.86 -7.80 4.72
C LEU A 13 -3.11 -8.54 5.16
N GLN A 14 -4.25 -8.16 4.60
CA GLN A 14 -5.55 -8.75 4.91
C GLN A 14 -5.96 -9.75 3.83
N LYS A 15 -7.07 -10.43 4.06
CA LYS A 15 -7.64 -11.35 3.08
C LYS A 15 -7.87 -10.65 1.76
N LEU A 16 -7.80 -11.39 0.67
CA LEU A 16 -7.95 -10.89 -0.70
C LEU A 16 -6.86 -9.88 -1.07
N ASN A 17 -5.69 -10.00 -0.43
CA ASN A 17 -4.53 -9.15 -0.70
C ASN A 17 -4.83 -7.67 -0.53
N ARG A 18 -5.59 -7.32 0.49
CA ARG A 18 -5.96 -5.93 0.77
C ARG A 18 -5.17 -5.38 1.94
N VAL A 19 -4.98 -4.09 1.91
CA VAL A 19 -4.28 -3.35 2.97
C VAL A 19 -5.12 -2.14 3.32
N GLN A 20 -5.28 -1.88 4.62
CA GLN A 20 -6.03 -0.73 5.11
C GLN A 20 -5.11 0.48 5.18
N ILE A 21 -5.52 1.59 4.55
CA ILE A 21 -4.83 2.86 4.71
C ILE A 21 -5.34 3.50 6.01
N PRO A 22 -4.45 3.92 6.92
CA PRO A 22 -4.89 4.53 8.17
C PRO A 22 -5.79 5.74 7.94
N VAL A 23 -6.80 5.89 8.78
CA VAL A 23 -7.77 6.98 8.62
C VAL A 23 -7.09 8.35 8.73
N GLU A 24 -6.06 8.48 9.58
CA GLU A 24 -5.31 9.74 9.71
C GLU A 24 -4.64 10.12 8.40
N VAL A 25 -4.11 9.15 7.67
CA VAL A 25 -3.48 9.39 6.38
C VAL A 25 -4.53 9.83 5.36
N ARG A 26 -5.68 9.16 5.34
CA ARG A 26 -6.74 9.53 4.41
C ARG A 26 -7.26 10.95 4.65
N TRP A 27 -7.41 11.33 5.90
CA TRP A 27 -7.88 12.67 6.26
C TRP A 27 -6.84 13.73 5.95
N ARG A 28 -5.60 13.47 6.33
CA ARG A 28 -4.51 14.44 6.17
C ARG A 28 -4.29 14.80 4.71
N TYR A 29 -4.36 13.82 3.83
CA TYR A 29 -4.09 14.02 2.40
C TYR A 29 -5.36 14.04 1.56
N LYS A 30 -6.51 14.04 2.19
CA LYS A 30 -7.83 14.16 1.53
C LYS A 30 -8.02 13.11 0.45
N LEU A 31 -7.68 11.87 0.77
CA LEU A 31 -7.82 10.76 -0.16
C LEU A 31 -9.29 10.37 -0.26
N GLU A 32 -9.75 10.20 -1.48
CA GLU A 32 -11.16 9.92 -1.76
C GLU A 32 -11.36 8.55 -2.38
N LYS A 33 -12.52 7.97 -2.12
CA LYS A 33 -12.95 6.71 -2.75
C LYS A 33 -12.81 6.83 -4.27
N GLY A 34 -12.22 5.80 -4.88
CA GLY A 34 -12.04 5.74 -6.32
C GLY A 34 -10.79 6.42 -6.83
N GLN A 35 -10.08 7.13 -5.97
CA GLN A 35 -8.84 7.79 -6.34
C GLN A 35 -7.77 6.77 -6.70
N ILE A 36 -7.03 7.04 -7.76
CA ILE A 36 -5.92 6.18 -8.17
C ILE A 36 -4.67 6.62 -7.43
N LEU A 37 -4.04 5.67 -6.76
CA LEU A 37 -2.85 5.92 -5.94
C LEU A 37 -1.67 5.11 -6.45
N LYS A 38 -0.51 5.72 -6.44
CA LYS A 38 0.74 5.03 -6.71
C LYS A 38 1.28 4.52 -5.38
N VAL A 39 1.55 3.23 -5.31
CA VAL A 39 1.85 2.56 -4.05
C VAL A 39 3.12 1.74 -4.19
N GLU A 40 3.95 1.76 -3.15
CA GLU A 40 5.11 0.86 -3.05
C GLU A 40 4.98 0.08 -1.75
N VAL A 41 5.32 -1.20 -1.79
CA VAL A 41 5.26 -2.07 -0.61
C VAL A 41 6.57 -2.82 -0.45
N GLN A 42 6.91 -3.13 0.80
CA GLN A 42 8.09 -3.90 1.15
C GLN A 42 7.77 -4.76 2.36
N PRO A 43 8.08 -6.08 2.33
CA PRO A 43 7.90 -6.91 3.51
C PRO A 43 8.81 -6.47 4.65
N LEU A 44 8.33 -6.59 5.87
CA LEU A 44 9.12 -6.24 7.05
C LEU A 44 10.05 -7.35 7.50
N ASP A 45 9.76 -8.59 7.14
CA ASP A 45 10.47 -9.74 7.70
C ASP A 45 11.77 -10.10 7.00
N GLY A 46 12.31 -9.21 6.20
CA GLY A 46 13.73 -9.21 5.92
C GLY A 46 14.30 -10.18 4.89
N PHE A 47 13.52 -11.05 4.31
CA PHE A 47 14.07 -11.96 3.30
C PHE A 47 14.18 -11.32 1.92
N SER A 48 13.45 -10.27 1.69
CA SER A 48 13.53 -9.55 0.43
C SER A 48 13.79 -8.08 0.73
N ALA A 49 14.86 -7.55 0.21
CA ALA A 49 15.19 -6.15 0.37
C ALA A 49 14.49 -5.27 -0.66
N SER A 50 13.85 -5.88 -1.65
CA SER A 50 13.26 -5.12 -2.75
C SER A 50 11.85 -4.64 -2.39
N SER A 51 11.55 -3.43 -2.79
CA SER A 51 10.20 -2.90 -2.77
C SER A 51 9.60 -3.03 -4.16
N GLU A 52 8.28 -3.20 -4.21
CA GLU A 52 7.56 -3.28 -5.47
C GLU A 52 6.53 -2.17 -5.55
N GLY A 53 6.46 -1.54 -6.71
CA GLY A 53 5.52 -0.46 -6.96
C GLY A 53 4.34 -0.91 -7.80
N PHE A 54 3.18 -0.33 -7.55
CA PHE A 54 1.99 -0.61 -8.33
C PHE A 54 1.02 0.55 -8.19
N VAL A 55 -0.03 0.51 -9.01
CA VAL A 55 -1.10 1.50 -8.97
C VAL A 55 -2.35 0.81 -8.44
N ALA A 56 -3.03 1.45 -7.51
CA ALA A 56 -4.24 0.89 -6.91
C ALA A 56 -5.31 1.95 -6.77
N ARG A 57 -6.56 1.51 -6.80
CA ARG A 57 -7.72 2.38 -6.60
C ARG A 57 -8.15 2.29 -5.15
N LEU A 58 -8.38 3.43 -4.52
CA LEU A 58 -8.86 3.47 -3.15
C LEU A 58 -10.31 3.01 -3.09
N LEU A 59 -10.56 1.96 -2.30
CA LEU A 59 -11.89 1.43 -2.11
C LEU A 59 -12.67 2.26 -1.08
N GLY A 60 -13.99 2.09 -1.07
CA GLY A 60 -14.85 2.90 -0.22
C GLY A 60 -14.60 2.74 1.28
N ASP A 61 -14.04 1.61 1.69
CA ASP A 61 -13.71 1.34 3.09
C ASP A 61 -12.28 1.77 3.47
N GLY A 62 -11.58 2.44 2.56
CA GLY A 62 -10.22 2.91 2.81
C GLY A 62 -9.14 1.88 2.56
N ARG A 63 -9.46 0.78 1.87
CA ARG A 63 -8.51 -0.26 1.55
C ARG A 63 -8.04 -0.14 0.11
N ILE A 64 -6.87 -0.71 -0.15
CA ILE A 64 -6.36 -0.90 -1.51
C ILE A 64 -6.06 -2.38 -1.69
N THR A 65 -6.15 -2.85 -2.93
CA THR A 65 -5.84 -4.24 -3.27
C THR A 65 -4.45 -4.30 -3.87
N ILE A 66 -3.60 -5.18 -3.32
CA ILE A 66 -2.27 -5.41 -3.85
C ILE A 66 -2.40 -6.44 -4.97
N PRO A 67 -1.88 -6.16 -6.19
CA PRO A 67 -1.92 -7.13 -7.28
C PRO A 67 -1.21 -8.42 -6.90
N TRP A 68 -1.70 -9.55 -7.39
CA TRP A 68 -1.12 -10.84 -7.05
C TRP A 68 0.34 -10.94 -7.52
N GLU A 69 0.72 -10.25 -8.58
CA GLU A 69 2.10 -10.23 -9.06
C GLU A 69 3.04 -9.62 -8.01
N VAL A 70 2.58 -8.58 -7.33
CA VAL A 70 3.34 -7.96 -6.26
C VAL A 70 3.42 -8.88 -5.05
N VAL A 71 2.33 -9.54 -4.73
CA VAL A 71 2.31 -10.53 -3.64
C VAL A 71 3.33 -11.63 -3.90
N TRP A 72 3.37 -12.11 -5.14
CA TRP A 72 4.31 -13.14 -5.55
C TRP A 72 5.76 -12.65 -5.46
N GLU A 73 6.07 -11.49 -6.03
CA GLU A 73 7.42 -10.95 -6.07
C GLU A 73 7.99 -10.63 -4.68
N CYS A 74 7.13 -10.20 -3.78
CA CYS A 74 7.54 -9.86 -2.42
C CYS A 74 7.42 -11.05 -1.46
N HIS A 75 7.04 -12.21 -1.95
CA HIS A 75 6.84 -13.41 -1.11
C HIS A 75 5.80 -13.19 0.00
N LEU A 76 4.75 -12.44 -0.30
CA LEU A 76 3.69 -12.12 0.65
C LEU A 76 2.62 -13.22 0.66
N GLY A 77 3.02 -14.46 0.81
CA GLY A 77 2.11 -15.58 0.65
C GLY A 77 1.06 -15.77 1.74
N ARG A 78 1.09 -14.98 2.81
CA ARG A 78 0.19 -15.17 3.96
C ARG A 78 -0.49 -13.88 4.34
N SER A 79 -1.80 -13.95 4.61
CA SER A 79 -2.48 -12.83 5.24
C SER A 79 -1.92 -12.65 6.65
N GLY A 80 -1.88 -11.41 7.11
CA GLY A 80 -1.30 -11.08 8.39
C GLY A 80 0.16 -10.65 8.35
N CYS A 81 0.83 -10.78 7.20
CA CYS A 81 2.20 -10.28 7.06
C CYS A 81 2.22 -8.77 7.22
N MET A 82 3.23 -8.27 7.96
CA MET A 82 3.40 -6.82 8.09
C MET A 82 4.16 -6.28 6.91
N LEU A 83 3.69 -5.15 6.40
CA LEU A 83 4.25 -4.48 5.25
C LEU A 83 4.60 -3.05 5.59
N ARG A 84 5.69 -2.59 4.99
CA ARG A 84 5.99 -1.18 4.92
C ARG A 84 5.37 -0.66 3.62
N VAL A 85 4.51 0.34 3.74
CA VAL A 85 3.75 0.85 2.59
C VAL A 85 4.08 2.32 2.39
N TRP A 86 4.32 2.70 1.16
CA TRP A 86 4.49 4.11 0.79
C TRP A 86 3.42 4.48 -0.23
N LEU A 87 2.74 5.59 0.03
CA LEU A 87 1.87 6.20 -0.97
C LEU A 87 2.65 7.35 -1.60
N VAL A 88 2.70 7.37 -2.92
CA VAL A 88 3.35 8.45 -3.65
C VAL A 88 2.27 9.42 -4.10
N LEU A 89 2.26 10.60 -3.52
CA LEU A 89 1.26 11.63 -3.79
C LEU A 89 1.88 12.76 -4.60
N GLN A 90 1.12 13.24 -5.55
CA GLN A 90 1.55 14.37 -6.38
C GLN A 90 0.68 15.58 -6.12
#